data_942d06d4b71bea7d451ca09d1cbaecad
#
_entry.id   942d06d4b71bea7d451ca09d1cbaecad
#
_cell.length_a   1.000
_cell.length_b   1.000
_cell.length_c   1.000
_cell.angle_alpha   90.00
_cell.angle_beta   90.00
_cell.angle_gamma   90.00
#
_symmetry.space_group_name_H-M   'P 1'
#
loop_
_entity.id
_entity.type
_entity.pdbx_description
1 polymer ?
#
loop_
_entity_poly.entity_id
_entity_poly.type
_entity_poly.pdbx_seq_one_letter_code
_entity_poly.pdbx_strand_id
1 'polypeptide(L)'
;MDNNKNKESFLKGALILGAAGVVVKIMGAFFRIPLGNLIGSTGMGYYQAVYPVYTLFLTLATAGFPTALAKLVSEKRAIGDFGGAAKTFKVASTVLFLTGLVSFCIFYFGADFIVNGIMKNEGALASMKAIAPALLFVPLMSSFRGYFQGRREMSKIAISQMVEQFF
;
A
#
# COMPACT_ATOMS: atom_id res chain seq x y z
N MET A 1 -19.00 -6.14 -32.00
CA MET A 1 -18.07 -7.19 -31.60
C MET A 1 -17.03 -6.76 -30.55
N ASP A 2 -16.72 -5.45 -30.38
CA ASP A 2 -15.71 -4.95 -29.43
C ASP A 2 -16.12 -4.95 -27.95
N ASN A 3 -17.41 -4.86 -27.67
CA ASN A 3 -17.89 -4.73 -26.28
C ASN A 3 -17.73 -6.03 -25.45
N ASN A 4 -17.77 -7.20 -26.10
CA ASN A 4 -17.56 -8.50 -25.42
C ASN A 4 -16.08 -8.74 -25.09
N LYS A 5 -15.16 -8.42 -25.99
CA LYS A 5 -13.71 -8.53 -25.71
C LYS A 5 -13.25 -7.63 -24.57
N ASN A 6 -13.81 -6.42 -24.47
CA ASN A 6 -13.52 -5.50 -23.37
C ASN A 6 -14.05 -6.00 -22.02
N LYS A 7 -15.26 -6.61 -22.01
CA LYS A 7 -15.82 -7.24 -20.80
C LYS A 7 -15.02 -8.46 -20.35
N GLU A 8 -14.62 -9.32 -21.27
CA GLU A 8 -13.80 -10.50 -20.97
C GLU A 8 -12.41 -10.11 -20.42
N SER A 9 -11.78 -9.11 -21.02
CA SER A 9 -10.50 -8.58 -20.54
C SER A 9 -10.60 -7.98 -19.13
N PHE A 10 -11.69 -7.26 -18.85
CA PHE A 10 -11.95 -6.69 -17.53
C PHE A 10 -12.20 -7.78 -16.47
N LEU A 11 -13.07 -8.76 -16.78
CA LEU A 11 -13.35 -9.90 -15.90
C LEU A 11 -12.10 -10.72 -15.61
N LYS A 12 -11.28 -10.99 -16.64
CA LYS A 12 -10.00 -11.68 -16.46
C LYS A 12 -9.04 -10.91 -15.55
N GLY A 13 -8.96 -9.59 -15.70
CA GLY A 13 -8.16 -8.73 -14.83
C GLY A 13 -8.66 -8.75 -13.38
N ALA A 14 -9.97 -8.67 -13.17
CA ALA A 14 -10.58 -8.73 -11.84
C ALA A 14 -10.36 -10.10 -11.16
N LEU A 15 -10.45 -11.21 -11.91
CA LEU A 15 -10.16 -12.55 -11.41
C LEU A 15 -8.69 -12.71 -11.01
N ILE A 16 -7.75 -12.18 -11.81
CA ILE A 16 -6.32 -12.21 -11.49
C ILE A 16 -6.04 -11.46 -10.19
N LEU A 17 -6.59 -10.26 -10.01
CA LEU A 17 -6.43 -9.48 -8.79
C LEU A 17 -7.09 -10.16 -7.58
N GLY A 18 -8.28 -10.74 -7.76
CA GLY A 18 -8.98 -11.48 -6.72
C GLY A 18 -8.18 -12.69 -6.25
N ALA A 19 -7.70 -13.51 -7.19
CA ALA A 19 -6.86 -14.67 -6.89
C ALA A 19 -5.54 -14.27 -6.20
N ALA A 20 -4.86 -13.23 -6.72
CA ALA A 20 -3.66 -12.69 -6.10
C ALA A 20 -3.93 -12.20 -4.67
N GLY A 21 -5.05 -11.54 -4.42
CA GLY A 21 -5.45 -11.07 -3.09
C GLY A 21 -5.65 -12.23 -2.09
N VAL A 22 -6.20 -13.36 -2.54
CA VAL A 22 -6.32 -14.56 -1.69
C VAL A 22 -4.94 -15.14 -1.37
N VAL A 23 -4.07 -15.28 -2.37
CA VAL A 23 -2.70 -15.78 -2.19
C VAL A 23 -1.93 -14.88 -1.20
N VAL A 24 -1.97 -13.57 -1.38
CA VAL A 24 -1.33 -12.59 -0.49
C VAL A 24 -1.82 -12.73 0.95
N LYS A 25 -3.14 -12.91 1.17
CA LYS A 25 -3.69 -13.12 2.52
C LYS A 25 -3.21 -14.42 3.16
N ILE A 26 -3.14 -15.51 2.39
CA ILE A 26 -2.61 -16.79 2.86
C ILE A 26 -1.13 -16.63 3.22
N MET A 27 -0.32 -16.02 2.36
CA MET A 27 1.10 -15.75 2.63
C MET A 27 1.28 -14.88 3.88
N GLY A 28 0.47 -13.83 4.07
CA GLY A 28 0.48 -12.99 5.26
C GLY A 28 0.13 -13.74 6.54
N ALA A 29 -0.79 -14.71 6.48
CA ALA A 29 -1.10 -15.58 7.61
C ALA A 29 0.10 -16.49 7.94
N PHE A 30 0.74 -17.08 6.92
CA PHE A 30 1.95 -17.89 7.11
C PHE A 30 3.11 -17.07 7.68
N PHE A 31 3.27 -15.82 7.29
CA PHE A 31 4.31 -14.94 7.84
C PHE A 31 4.13 -14.66 9.33
N ARG A 32 2.89 -14.57 9.82
CA ARG A 32 2.61 -14.31 11.23
C ARG A 32 3.09 -15.42 12.18
N ILE A 33 3.15 -16.67 11.71
CA ILE A 33 3.59 -17.80 12.53
C ILE A 33 5.09 -17.68 12.89
N PRO A 34 6.04 -17.59 11.93
CA PRO A 34 7.44 -17.39 12.26
C PRO A 34 7.70 -16.06 12.98
N LEU A 35 7.01 -14.99 12.63
CA LEU A 35 7.14 -13.71 13.31
C LEU A 35 6.74 -13.84 14.78
N GLY A 36 5.60 -14.47 15.10
CA GLY A 36 5.17 -14.70 16.47
C GLY A 36 6.16 -15.56 17.27
N ASN A 37 6.79 -16.55 16.64
CA ASN A 37 7.82 -17.38 17.28
C ASN A 37 9.12 -16.59 17.56
N LEU A 38 9.48 -15.63 16.68
CA LEU A 38 10.70 -14.83 16.83
C LEU A 38 10.55 -13.73 17.90
N ILE A 39 9.44 -12.98 17.90
CA ILE A 39 9.23 -11.84 18.81
C ILE A 39 8.45 -12.21 20.07
N GLY A 40 7.93 -13.43 20.14
CA GLY A 40 7.14 -13.92 21.26
C GLY A 40 5.77 -13.25 21.40
N SER A 41 4.98 -13.73 22.38
CA SER A 41 3.61 -13.22 22.60
C SER A 41 3.57 -11.74 22.98
N THR A 42 4.52 -11.29 23.79
CA THR A 42 4.63 -9.90 24.25
C THR A 42 4.97 -8.97 23.09
N GLY A 43 5.97 -9.32 22.27
CA GLY A 43 6.35 -8.56 21.08
C GLY A 43 5.22 -8.48 20.05
N MET A 44 4.49 -9.59 19.85
CA MET A 44 3.31 -9.61 18.98
C MET A 44 2.20 -8.71 19.53
N GLY A 45 2.02 -8.64 20.85
CA GLY A 45 1.08 -7.71 21.49
C GLY A 45 1.44 -6.25 21.21
N TYR A 46 2.71 -5.87 21.31
CA TYR A 46 3.18 -4.52 20.97
C TYR A 46 2.98 -4.20 19.48
N TYR A 47 3.32 -5.13 18.60
CA TYR A 47 3.10 -4.98 17.16
C TYR A 47 1.61 -4.75 16.84
N GLN A 48 0.71 -5.56 17.40
CA GLN A 48 -0.73 -5.44 17.18
C GLN A 48 -1.31 -4.15 17.77
N ALA A 49 -0.77 -3.63 18.87
CA ALA A 49 -1.20 -2.36 19.45
C ALA A 49 -0.83 -1.15 18.55
N VAL A 50 0.34 -1.19 17.89
CA VAL A 50 0.81 -0.13 16.98
C VAL A 50 0.12 -0.17 15.62
N TYR A 51 -0.26 -1.35 15.15
CA TYR A 51 -0.77 -1.55 13.79
C TYR A 51 -1.99 -0.69 13.42
N PRO A 52 -3.00 -0.47 14.30
CA PRO A 52 -4.12 0.44 14.00
C PRO A 52 -3.69 1.90 13.81
N VAL A 53 -2.72 2.36 14.60
CA VAL A 53 -2.18 3.72 14.47
C VAL A 53 -1.42 3.87 13.14
N TYR A 54 -0.59 2.87 12.80
CA TYR A 54 0.10 2.81 11.51
C TYR A 54 -0.90 2.84 10.33
N THR A 55 -1.95 2.02 10.37
CA THR A 55 -2.96 1.98 9.29
C THR A 55 -3.74 3.27 9.16
N LEU A 56 -3.98 4.00 10.25
CA LEU A 56 -4.56 5.33 10.22
C LEU A 56 -3.66 6.29 9.42
N PHE A 57 -2.37 6.38 9.76
CA PHE A 57 -1.41 7.23 9.06
C PHE A 57 -1.25 6.84 7.60
N LEU A 58 -1.19 5.55 7.31
CA LEU A 58 -1.12 5.04 5.95
C LEU A 58 -2.35 5.41 5.13
N THR A 59 -3.54 5.28 5.72
CA THR A 59 -4.80 5.65 5.06
C THR A 59 -4.83 7.14 4.76
N LEU A 60 -4.42 7.99 5.68
CA LEU A 60 -4.33 9.44 5.48
C LEU A 60 -3.32 9.79 4.38
N ALA A 61 -2.17 9.10 4.35
CA ALA A 61 -1.13 9.34 3.35
C ALA A 61 -1.54 8.93 1.92
N THR A 62 -2.42 7.91 1.79
CA THR A 62 -2.77 7.31 0.49
C THR A 62 -4.20 7.59 0.05
N ALA A 63 -5.04 8.24 0.87
CA ALA A 63 -6.49 8.41 0.73
C ALA A 63 -6.96 8.69 -0.71
N GLY A 64 -7.50 7.66 -1.39
CA GLY A 64 -8.10 7.80 -2.72
C GLY A 64 -7.13 8.04 -3.89
N PHE A 65 -5.85 8.34 -3.64
CA PHE A 65 -4.86 8.67 -4.68
C PHE A 65 -4.67 7.57 -5.73
N PRO A 66 -4.51 6.28 -5.38
CA PRO A 66 -4.32 5.23 -6.40
C PRO A 66 -5.50 5.12 -7.35
N THR A 67 -6.73 5.27 -6.85
CA THR A 67 -7.96 5.20 -7.66
C THR A 67 -8.09 6.41 -8.56
N ALA A 68 -7.84 7.61 -8.03
CA ALA A 68 -7.84 8.84 -8.82
C ALA A 68 -6.76 8.81 -9.91
N LEU A 69 -5.56 8.37 -9.58
CA LEU A 69 -4.46 8.19 -10.53
C LEU A 69 -4.83 7.19 -11.64
N ALA A 70 -5.41 6.05 -11.27
CA ALA A 70 -5.84 5.05 -12.25
C ALA A 70 -6.87 5.63 -13.24
N LYS A 71 -7.82 6.42 -12.76
CA LYS A 71 -8.81 7.11 -13.59
C LYS A 71 -8.14 8.08 -14.55
N LEU A 72 -7.32 9.01 -14.05
CA LEU A 72 -6.63 10.02 -14.85
C LEU A 72 -5.70 9.40 -15.91
N VAL A 73 -4.95 8.38 -15.55
CA VAL A 73 -4.09 7.65 -16.49
C VAL A 73 -4.93 6.95 -17.57
N SER A 74 -6.04 6.33 -17.20
CA SER A 74 -6.94 5.68 -18.16
C SER A 74 -7.54 6.68 -19.14
N GLU A 75 -8.00 7.85 -18.68
CA GLU A 75 -8.54 8.93 -19.52
C GLU A 75 -7.50 9.46 -20.52
N LYS A 76 -6.28 9.77 -20.03
CA LYS A 76 -5.18 10.24 -20.89
C LYS A 76 -4.82 9.22 -21.97
N ARG A 77 -4.77 7.94 -21.61
CA ARG A 77 -4.48 6.88 -22.57
C ARG A 77 -5.59 6.67 -23.60
N ALA A 78 -6.85 6.87 -23.21
CA ALA A 78 -8.00 6.74 -24.12
C ALA A 78 -7.95 7.75 -25.28
N ILE A 79 -7.38 8.94 -25.05
CA ILE A 79 -7.19 9.98 -26.06
C ILE A 79 -5.80 9.94 -26.73
N GLY A 80 -4.98 8.89 -26.47
CA GLY A 80 -3.65 8.74 -27.04
C GLY A 80 -2.55 9.60 -26.40
N ASP A 81 -2.84 10.34 -25.33
CA ASP A 81 -1.87 11.19 -24.62
C ASP A 81 -1.02 10.39 -23.63
N PHE A 82 -0.08 9.61 -24.16
CA PHE A 82 0.85 8.80 -23.34
C PHE A 82 1.82 9.67 -22.53
N GLY A 83 2.21 10.83 -23.08
CA GLY A 83 3.07 11.80 -22.37
C GLY A 83 2.37 12.40 -21.16
N GLY A 84 1.11 12.80 -21.31
CA GLY A 84 0.28 13.29 -20.22
C GLY A 84 0.03 12.22 -19.15
N ALA A 85 -0.17 10.97 -19.53
CA ALA A 85 -0.29 9.86 -18.58
C ALA A 85 0.98 9.67 -17.73
N ALA A 86 2.16 9.74 -18.35
CA ALA A 86 3.44 9.65 -17.64
C ALA A 86 3.68 10.86 -16.72
N LYS A 87 3.31 12.07 -17.17
CA LYS A 87 3.39 13.30 -16.35
C LYS A 87 2.48 13.20 -15.13
N THR A 88 1.24 12.75 -15.32
CA THR A 88 0.27 12.55 -14.24
C THR A 88 0.81 11.56 -13.19
N PHE A 89 1.40 10.45 -13.64
CA PHE A 89 2.06 9.49 -12.75
C PHE A 89 3.20 10.14 -11.95
N LYS A 90 4.08 10.91 -12.60
CA LYS A 90 5.21 11.56 -11.93
C LYS A 90 4.72 12.53 -10.85
N VAL A 91 3.72 13.36 -11.15
CA VAL A 91 3.13 14.29 -10.17
C VAL A 91 2.50 13.54 -9.00
N ALA A 92 1.68 12.53 -9.27
CA ALA A 92 1.04 11.73 -8.24
C ALA A 92 2.06 11.00 -7.34
N SER A 93 3.13 10.44 -7.93
CA SER A 93 4.21 9.80 -7.17
C SER A 93 4.95 10.79 -6.27
N THR A 94 5.18 12.01 -6.75
CA THR A 94 5.81 13.07 -5.93
C THR A 94 4.90 13.46 -4.76
N VAL A 95 3.61 13.65 -4.99
CA VAL A 95 2.65 13.98 -3.93
C VAL A 95 2.57 12.84 -2.90
N LEU A 96 2.44 11.59 -3.35
CA LEU A 96 2.39 10.43 -2.46
C LEU A 96 3.68 10.22 -1.68
N PHE A 97 4.83 10.52 -2.27
CA PHE A 97 6.10 10.51 -1.56
C PHE A 97 6.15 11.59 -0.46
N LEU A 98 5.72 12.81 -0.77
CA LEU A 98 5.69 13.91 0.19
C LEU A 98 4.70 13.64 1.34
N THR A 99 3.49 13.17 1.05
CA THR A 99 2.51 12.80 2.09
C THR A 99 2.99 11.64 2.94
N GLY A 100 3.64 10.64 2.33
CA GLY A 100 4.29 9.53 3.01
C GLY A 100 5.43 10.01 3.92
N LEU A 101 6.26 10.93 3.44
CA LEU A 101 7.37 11.52 4.20
C LEU A 101 6.85 12.31 5.42
N VAL A 102 5.83 13.14 5.24
CA VAL A 102 5.20 13.87 6.35
C VAL A 102 4.61 12.89 7.38
N SER A 103 3.88 11.87 6.91
CA SER A 103 3.32 10.83 7.78
C SER A 103 4.41 10.07 8.52
N PHE A 104 5.50 9.70 7.85
CA PHE A 104 6.67 9.07 8.46
C PHE A 104 7.28 9.96 9.54
N CYS A 105 7.53 11.24 9.24
CA CYS A 105 8.12 12.17 10.21
C CYS A 105 7.26 12.30 11.47
N ILE A 106 5.94 12.52 11.29
CA ILE A 106 5.02 12.66 12.44
C ILE A 106 4.98 11.34 13.24
N PHE A 107 4.90 10.21 12.56
CA PHE A 107 4.80 8.89 13.19
C PHE A 107 6.09 8.50 13.91
N TYR A 108 7.25 8.76 13.31
CA TYR A 108 8.55 8.38 13.86
C TYR A 108 9.00 9.31 15.00
N PHE A 109 8.95 10.62 14.80
CA PHE A 109 9.36 11.60 15.81
C PHE A 109 8.30 11.81 16.89
N GLY A 110 7.02 11.61 16.55
CA GLY A 110 5.91 11.64 17.52
C GLY A 110 5.70 10.32 18.26
N ALA A 111 6.52 9.28 17.98
CA ALA A 111 6.35 7.94 18.56
C ALA A 111 6.29 7.94 20.09
N ASP A 112 7.19 8.67 20.73
CA ASP A 112 7.25 8.75 22.20
C ASP A 112 5.96 9.36 22.78
N PHE A 113 5.44 10.42 22.15
CA PHE A 113 4.18 11.04 22.58
C PHE A 113 2.98 10.12 22.38
N ILE A 114 2.93 9.41 21.23
CA ILE A 114 1.81 8.50 20.92
C ILE A 114 1.84 7.30 21.86
N VAL A 115 3.01 6.68 22.06
CA VAL A 115 3.14 5.46 22.84
C VAL A 115 2.94 5.74 24.34
N ASN A 116 3.60 6.75 24.88
CA ASN A 116 3.55 7.04 26.31
C ASN A 116 2.34 7.90 26.70
N GLY A 117 1.97 8.87 25.85
CA GLY A 117 0.87 9.79 26.13
C GLY A 117 -0.51 9.20 25.81
N ILE A 118 -0.66 8.55 24.65
CA ILE A 118 -1.97 8.07 24.16
C ILE A 118 -2.16 6.59 24.48
N MET A 119 -1.20 5.74 24.05
CA MET A 119 -1.33 4.28 24.19
C MET A 119 -1.01 3.78 25.61
N LYS A 120 -0.22 4.54 26.39
CA LYS A 120 0.26 4.16 27.72
C LYS A 120 0.92 2.77 27.74
N ASN A 121 1.73 2.47 26.73
CA ASN A 121 2.36 1.17 26.51
C ASN A 121 3.81 1.34 26.03
N GLU A 122 4.71 1.64 26.99
CA GLU A 122 6.12 1.95 26.72
C GLU A 122 6.85 0.90 25.86
N GLY A 123 6.51 -0.39 26.03
CA GLY A 123 7.11 -1.47 25.25
C GLY A 123 6.80 -1.43 23.75
N ALA A 124 5.76 -0.69 23.33
CA ALA A 124 5.39 -0.57 21.93
C ALA A 124 6.26 0.41 21.12
N LEU A 125 7.12 1.21 21.76
CA LEU A 125 7.96 2.21 21.13
C LEU A 125 8.88 1.64 20.06
N ALA A 126 9.55 0.54 20.36
CA ALA A 126 10.45 -0.14 19.42
C ALA A 126 9.67 -0.64 18.18
N SER A 127 8.49 -1.25 18.39
CA SER A 127 7.62 -1.71 17.31
C SER A 127 7.13 -0.55 16.46
N MET A 128 6.80 0.60 17.07
CA MET A 128 6.36 1.79 16.34
C MET A 128 7.47 2.37 15.46
N LYS A 129 8.68 2.51 15.98
CA LYS A 129 9.84 3.00 15.22
C LYS A 129 10.25 2.02 14.11
N ALA A 130 10.12 0.70 14.36
CA ALA A 130 10.45 -0.32 13.37
C ALA A 130 9.50 -0.33 12.15
N ILE A 131 8.19 -0.10 12.35
CA ILE A 131 7.21 -0.08 11.24
C ILE A 131 7.15 1.26 10.50
N ALA A 132 7.67 2.34 11.10
CA ALA A 132 7.58 3.69 10.55
C ALA A 132 8.11 3.83 9.09
N PRO A 133 9.24 3.23 8.68
CA PRO A 133 9.75 3.32 7.31
C PRO A 133 8.73 2.86 6.25
N ALA A 134 7.82 1.95 6.60
CA ALA A 134 6.78 1.52 5.68
C ALA A 134 5.87 2.67 5.21
N LEU A 135 5.67 3.72 6.03
CA LEU A 135 4.92 4.93 5.64
C LEU A 135 5.58 5.73 4.52
N LEU A 136 6.87 5.53 4.26
CA LEU A 136 7.57 6.11 3.11
C LEU A 136 7.36 5.29 1.84
N PHE A 137 7.53 3.98 1.94
CA PHE A 137 7.57 3.10 0.77
C PHE A 137 6.17 2.72 0.28
N VAL A 138 5.22 2.44 1.17
CA VAL A 138 3.88 1.96 0.78
C VAL A 138 3.09 3.00 -0.02
N PRO A 139 3.06 4.31 0.33
CA PRO A 139 2.42 5.33 -0.52
C PRO A 139 3.06 5.43 -1.91
N LEU A 140 4.39 5.35 -1.99
CA LEU A 140 5.10 5.36 -3.26
C LEU A 140 4.73 4.14 -4.11
N MET A 141 4.71 2.94 -3.55
CA MET A 141 4.26 1.72 -4.23
C MET A 141 2.80 1.81 -4.69
N SER A 142 1.96 2.49 -3.91
CA SER A 142 0.55 2.73 -4.26
C SER A 142 0.41 3.58 -5.53
N SER A 143 1.35 4.51 -5.81
CA SER A 143 1.37 5.26 -7.06
C SER A 143 1.62 4.37 -8.28
N PHE A 144 2.56 3.44 -8.17
CA PHE A 144 2.82 2.46 -9.25
C PHE A 144 1.61 1.56 -9.49
N ARG A 145 0.96 1.09 -8.43
CA ARG A 145 -0.28 0.30 -8.54
C ARG A 145 -1.38 1.07 -9.26
N GLY A 146 -1.63 2.33 -8.88
CA GLY A 146 -2.60 3.20 -9.54
C GLY A 146 -2.28 3.41 -11.02
N TYR A 147 -1.01 3.62 -11.36
CA TYR A 147 -0.57 3.77 -12.75
C TYR A 147 -0.80 2.50 -13.58
N PHE A 148 -0.38 1.33 -13.09
CA PHE A 148 -0.61 0.06 -13.79
C PHE A 148 -2.09 -0.30 -13.87
N GLN A 149 -2.88 0.04 -12.87
CA GLN A 149 -4.34 -0.12 -12.89
C GLN A 149 -4.97 0.74 -13.99
N GLY A 150 -4.57 2.00 -14.12
CA GLY A 150 -5.01 2.88 -15.22
C GLY A 150 -4.59 2.38 -16.61
N ARG A 151 -3.50 1.61 -16.69
CA ARG A 151 -3.05 0.93 -17.91
C ARG A 151 -3.76 -0.38 -18.19
N ARG A 152 -4.64 -0.84 -17.31
CA ARG A 152 -5.28 -2.16 -17.32
C ARG A 152 -4.28 -3.34 -17.25
N GLU A 153 -3.10 -3.12 -16.72
CA GLU A 153 -2.05 -4.13 -16.56
C GLU A 153 -2.14 -4.81 -15.19
N MET A 154 -3.25 -5.49 -14.93
CA MET A 154 -3.58 -6.08 -13.61
C MET A 154 -2.59 -7.16 -13.17
N SER A 155 -2.01 -7.89 -14.11
CA SER A 155 -1.01 -8.93 -13.82
C SER A 155 0.25 -8.36 -13.14
N LYS A 156 0.69 -7.15 -13.53
CA LYS A 156 1.85 -6.50 -12.91
C LYS A 156 1.57 -6.13 -11.46
N ILE A 157 0.34 -5.69 -11.15
CA ILE A 157 -0.09 -5.38 -9.79
C ILE A 157 -0.11 -6.66 -8.95
N ALA A 158 -0.68 -7.75 -9.48
CA ALA A 158 -0.74 -9.04 -8.81
C ALA A 158 0.66 -9.57 -8.47
N ILE A 159 1.60 -9.55 -9.42
CA ILE A 159 2.98 -9.97 -9.21
C ILE A 159 3.67 -9.09 -8.16
N SER A 160 3.51 -7.77 -8.24
CA SER A 160 4.07 -6.83 -7.26
C SER A 160 3.60 -7.15 -5.83
N GLN A 161 2.30 -7.43 -5.66
CA GLN A 161 1.73 -7.78 -4.35
C GLN A 161 2.26 -9.11 -3.82
N MET A 162 2.41 -10.11 -4.69
CA MET A 162 2.98 -11.39 -4.28
C MET A 162 4.45 -11.27 -3.88
N VAL A 163 5.25 -10.53 -4.67
CA VAL A 163 6.67 -10.27 -4.35
C VAL A 163 6.80 -9.52 -3.03
N GLU A 164 6.01 -8.45 -2.83
CA GLU A 164 6.00 -7.69 -1.57
C GLU A 164 5.67 -8.55 -0.35
N GLN A 165 4.79 -9.53 -0.50
CA GLN A 165 4.40 -10.40 0.60
C GLN A 165 5.42 -11.50 0.88
N PHE A 166 6.28 -11.80 -0.10
CA PHE A 166 7.31 -12.82 0.06
C PHE A 166 8.54 -12.31 0.82
N PHE A 167 8.85 -11.02 0.72
CA PHE A 167 9.95 -10.33 1.42
C PHE A 167 9.49 -9.63 2.69
#